data_94e3a2a8ad3685962ae247d3f2f6ef6e
#
_entry.id   94e3a2a8ad3685962ae247d3f2f6ef6e
#
_cell.length_a   1.000
_cell.length_b   1.000
_cell.length_c   1.000
_cell.angle_alpha   90.00
_cell.angle_beta   90.00
_cell.angle_gamma   90.00
#
_symmetry.space_group_name_H-M   'P 1'
#
loop_
_entity.id
_entity.type
_entity.pdbx_description
1 polymer ?
#
loop_
_entity_poly.entity_id
_entity_poly.type
_entity_poly.pdbx_seq_one_letter_code
_entity_poly.pdbx_strand_id
1 'polypeptide(L)'
;MCLGLYLLCLLVSAQNSNQPPNIVLIMVDDLGYECINSYGGTSYNTPHLSALAKSGLQFENCHSQPICTPSRVKLMTGKSNKKNHTKFGYLNPKEKTFSQLLNKKGYATLIAGKWQLGRKASLPKNFGFDEYLLWQLTTSGRDS
;
A
#
# COMPACT_ATOMS: atom_id res chain seq x y z
N MET A 1 -8.47 53.69 40.60
CA MET A 1 -8.29 52.21 40.68
C MET A 1 -8.52 51.66 39.28
N CYS A 2 -7.43 51.42 38.56
CA CYS A 2 -7.51 50.88 37.18
C CYS A 2 -7.43 49.38 37.27
N LEU A 3 -8.52 48.72 36.86
CA LEU A 3 -8.60 47.27 36.78
C LEU A 3 -7.97 46.85 35.45
N GLY A 4 -6.73 46.34 35.48
CA GLY A 4 -6.04 45.83 34.30
C GLY A 4 -6.64 44.51 33.88
N LEU A 5 -7.28 44.51 32.72
CA LEU A 5 -7.78 43.30 32.07
C LEU A 5 -6.62 42.58 31.42
N TYR A 6 -6.06 41.58 32.10
CA TYR A 6 -5.08 40.67 31.52
C TYR A 6 -5.80 39.75 30.53
N LEU A 7 -5.75 40.14 29.25
CA LEU A 7 -6.15 39.28 28.14
C LEU A 7 -5.05 38.24 27.95
N LEU A 8 -5.23 37.08 28.58
CA LEU A 8 -4.37 35.93 28.38
C LEU A 8 -4.70 35.33 27.01
N CYS A 9 -4.05 35.79 25.96
CA CYS A 9 -4.06 35.14 24.67
C CYS A 9 -3.39 33.76 24.81
N LEU A 10 -4.18 32.75 25.03
CA LEU A 10 -3.74 31.38 24.84
C LEU A 10 -3.42 31.20 23.33
N LEU A 11 -2.14 31.37 23.00
CA LEU A 11 -1.58 30.95 21.74
C LEU A 11 -1.67 29.42 21.72
N VAL A 12 -2.82 28.92 21.29
CA VAL A 12 -2.92 27.53 20.84
C VAL A 12 -2.05 27.46 19.59
N SER A 13 -0.79 27.13 19.79
CA SER A 13 0.06 26.69 18.70
C SER A 13 -0.55 25.39 18.18
N ALA A 14 -1.40 25.48 17.17
CA ALA A 14 -1.70 24.36 16.34
C ALA A 14 -0.35 23.93 15.77
N GLN A 15 0.23 22.89 16.35
CA GLN A 15 1.36 22.21 15.75
C GLN A 15 0.84 21.62 14.44
N ASN A 16 0.89 22.42 13.38
CA ASN A 16 0.91 21.90 12.03
C ASN A 16 2.20 21.08 11.93
N SER A 17 2.10 19.84 12.33
CA SER A 17 3.14 18.89 11.99
C SER A 17 3.06 18.75 10.46
N ASN A 18 3.88 19.51 9.76
CA ASN A 18 4.10 19.37 8.31
C ASN A 18 4.77 18.03 7.97
N GLN A 19 4.71 17.09 8.90
CA GLN A 19 5.20 15.73 8.68
C GLN A 19 4.19 14.97 7.85
N PRO A 20 4.60 14.46 6.70
CA PRO A 20 3.73 13.64 5.87
C PRO A 20 3.30 12.38 6.65
N PRO A 21 2.06 11.90 6.47
CA PRO A 21 1.55 10.74 7.19
C PRO A 21 2.33 9.48 6.83
N ASN A 22 2.49 8.57 7.79
CA ASN A 22 2.95 7.21 7.50
C ASN A 22 1.90 6.46 6.68
N ILE A 23 2.35 5.66 5.73
CA ILE A 23 1.48 4.90 4.83
C ILE A 23 1.76 3.42 5.02
N VAL A 24 0.74 2.65 5.38
CA VAL A 24 0.79 1.19 5.45
C VAL A 24 -0.17 0.63 4.40
N LEU A 25 0.36 -0.05 3.39
CA LEU A 25 -0.40 -0.71 2.34
C LEU A 25 -0.36 -2.21 2.56
N ILE A 26 -1.51 -2.83 2.79
CA ILE A 26 -1.63 -4.27 2.99
C ILE A 26 -2.38 -4.87 1.81
N MET A 27 -1.72 -5.76 1.08
CA MET A 27 -2.33 -6.56 0.01
C MET A 27 -2.39 -8.01 0.44
N VAL A 28 -3.59 -8.52 0.63
CA VAL A 28 -3.82 -9.93 0.93
C VAL A 28 -3.96 -10.70 -0.37
N ASP A 29 -3.32 -11.87 -0.45
CA ASP A 29 -3.33 -12.74 -1.62
C ASP A 29 -4.34 -13.87 -1.40
N ASP A 30 -5.10 -14.21 -2.43
CA ASP A 30 -6.10 -15.29 -2.43
C ASP A 30 -7.15 -15.17 -1.30
N LEU A 31 -7.55 -13.95 -0.95
CA LEU A 31 -8.62 -13.68 0.01
C LEU A 31 -9.84 -13.08 -0.71
N GLY A 32 -10.97 -13.73 -0.57
CA GLY A 32 -12.26 -13.20 -1.03
C GLY A 32 -12.85 -12.22 -0.01
N TYR A 33 -13.59 -11.24 -0.50
CA TYR A 33 -14.25 -10.24 0.36
C TYR A 33 -15.26 -10.88 1.32
N GLU A 34 -15.82 -12.02 0.94
CA GLU A 34 -16.74 -12.84 1.76
C GLU A 34 -16.11 -13.40 3.04
N CYS A 35 -14.79 -13.32 3.16
CA CYS A 35 -14.05 -13.68 4.37
C CYS A 35 -13.99 -12.56 5.42
N ILE A 36 -14.46 -11.35 5.08
CA ILE A 36 -14.33 -10.16 5.91
C ILE A 36 -15.70 -9.74 6.47
N ASN A 37 -15.82 -9.60 7.78
CA ASN A 37 -17.10 -9.28 8.44
C ASN A 37 -17.70 -7.95 7.98
N SER A 38 -16.90 -6.93 7.71
CA SER A 38 -17.42 -5.62 7.24
C SER A 38 -18.09 -5.69 5.87
N TYR A 39 -17.82 -6.74 5.10
CA TYR A 39 -18.49 -7.04 3.82
C TYR A 39 -19.58 -8.13 3.95
N GLY A 40 -20.00 -8.43 5.18
CA GLY A 40 -21.03 -9.44 5.45
C GLY A 40 -20.50 -10.87 5.56
N GLY A 41 -19.19 -11.06 5.57
CA GLY A 41 -18.57 -12.37 5.74
C GLY A 41 -18.82 -12.96 7.13
N THR A 42 -19.10 -14.26 7.19
CA THR A 42 -19.36 -15.01 8.43
C THR A 42 -18.34 -16.12 8.70
N SER A 43 -17.48 -16.43 7.73
CA SER A 43 -16.52 -17.54 7.83
C SER A 43 -15.37 -17.27 8.80
N TYR A 44 -15.03 -16.03 9.02
CA TYR A 44 -13.94 -15.61 9.88
C TYR A 44 -14.37 -14.44 10.78
N ASN A 45 -13.74 -14.33 11.94
CA ASN A 45 -13.94 -13.18 12.82
C ASN A 45 -12.83 -12.16 12.55
N THR A 46 -13.18 -10.99 12.00
CA THR A 46 -12.25 -9.93 11.61
C THR A 46 -12.55 -8.59 12.32
N PRO A 47 -12.52 -8.54 13.68
CA PRO A 47 -12.96 -7.37 14.44
C PRO A 47 -12.11 -6.14 14.18
N HIS A 48 -10.81 -6.29 13.98
CA HIS A 48 -9.91 -5.16 13.70
C HIS A 48 -10.15 -4.55 12.32
N LEU A 49 -10.43 -5.38 11.29
CA LEU A 49 -10.81 -4.88 9.97
C LEU A 49 -12.18 -4.19 10.03
N SER A 50 -13.11 -4.73 10.81
CA SER A 50 -14.41 -4.09 11.03
C SER A 50 -14.29 -2.74 11.77
N ALA A 51 -13.39 -2.63 12.73
CA ALA A 51 -13.09 -1.37 13.40
C ALA A 51 -12.47 -0.35 12.45
N LEU A 52 -11.53 -0.79 11.62
CA LEU A 52 -10.91 0.05 10.59
C LEU A 52 -11.95 0.55 9.58
N ALA A 53 -12.85 -0.32 9.11
CA ALA A 53 -13.92 0.06 8.20
C ALA A 53 -14.86 1.12 8.80
N LYS A 54 -15.18 1.02 10.10
CA LYS A 54 -16.02 2.00 10.81
C LYS A 54 -15.36 3.36 11.00
N SER A 55 -14.03 3.40 11.12
CA SER A 55 -13.27 4.64 11.35
C SER A 55 -12.70 5.24 10.07
N GLY A 56 -12.72 4.50 8.98
CA GLY A 56 -12.15 4.89 7.68
C GLY A 56 -13.18 4.90 6.57
N LEU A 57 -12.72 4.61 5.37
CA LEU A 57 -13.53 4.50 4.16
C LEU A 57 -13.54 3.06 3.66
N GLN A 58 -14.73 2.51 3.48
CA GLN A 58 -14.93 1.20 2.87
C GLN A 58 -15.41 1.37 1.43
N PHE A 59 -14.77 0.67 0.49
CA PHE A 59 -15.13 0.70 -0.92
C PHE A 59 -16.03 -0.48 -1.26
N GLU A 60 -17.24 -0.21 -1.73
CA GLU A 60 -18.19 -1.25 -2.16
C GLU A 60 -17.84 -1.83 -3.54
N ASN A 61 -17.19 -1.03 -4.40
CA ASN A 61 -16.88 -1.40 -5.77
C ASN A 61 -15.38 -1.17 -6.06
N CYS A 62 -14.53 -2.01 -5.47
CA CYS A 62 -13.10 -2.00 -5.71
C CYS A 62 -12.66 -3.38 -6.21
N HIS A 63 -12.29 -3.48 -7.48
CA HIS A 63 -12.01 -4.76 -8.14
C HIS A 63 -10.52 -4.98 -8.35
N SER A 64 -10.03 -6.11 -7.87
CA SER A 64 -8.72 -6.67 -8.23
C SER A 64 -8.80 -7.40 -9.59
N GLN A 65 -7.70 -7.97 -10.00
CA GLN A 65 -7.67 -8.90 -11.14
C GLN A 65 -7.83 -10.35 -10.64
N PRO A 66 -8.26 -11.28 -11.49
CA PRO A 66 -8.47 -12.69 -11.09
C PRO A 66 -7.22 -13.40 -10.56
N ILE A 67 -6.02 -12.92 -10.93
CA ILE A 67 -4.75 -13.48 -10.48
C ILE A 67 -3.82 -12.39 -9.93
N CYS A 68 -2.82 -12.81 -9.17
CA CYS A 68 -1.97 -11.95 -8.35
C CYS A 68 -1.08 -10.98 -9.14
N THR A 69 -0.38 -11.41 -10.20
CA THR A 69 0.56 -10.55 -10.93
C THR A 69 -0.10 -9.30 -11.52
N PRO A 70 -1.19 -9.38 -12.30
CA PRO A 70 -1.79 -8.17 -12.86
C PRO A 70 -2.35 -7.23 -11.78
N SER A 71 -2.88 -7.75 -10.66
CA SER A 71 -3.28 -6.92 -9.52
C SER A 71 -2.09 -6.15 -8.94
N ARG A 72 -0.95 -6.84 -8.74
CA ARG A 72 0.30 -6.24 -8.24
C ARG A 72 0.87 -5.20 -9.20
N VAL A 73 0.89 -5.50 -10.50
CA VAL A 73 1.34 -4.56 -11.54
C VAL A 73 0.46 -3.30 -11.56
N LYS A 74 -0.85 -3.48 -11.49
CA LYS A 74 -1.82 -2.37 -11.42
C LYS A 74 -1.61 -1.51 -10.17
N LEU A 75 -1.45 -2.14 -9.01
CA LEU A 75 -1.21 -1.47 -7.74
C LEU A 75 0.11 -0.68 -7.76
N MET A 76 1.19 -1.31 -8.22
CA MET A 76 2.52 -0.68 -8.27
C MET A 76 2.57 0.55 -9.17
N THR A 77 1.83 0.55 -10.26
CA THR A 77 1.96 1.56 -11.33
C THR A 77 0.79 2.54 -11.41
N GLY A 78 -0.36 2.24 -10.79
CA GLY A 78 -1.59 3.00 -10.96
C GLY A 78 -2.17 2.94 -12.38
N LYS A 79 -1.71 2.03 -13.23
CA LYS A 79 -2.11 1.92 -14.64
C LYS A 79 -3.00 0.71 -14.90
N SER A 80 -3.86 0.83 -15.90
CA SER A 80 -4.62 -0.32 -16.41
C SER A 80 -3.68 -1.39 -16.98
N ASN A 81 -3.97 -2.66 -16.71
CA ASN A 81 -3.19 -3.78 -17.21
C ASN A 81 -3.18 -3.92 -18.75
N LYS A 82 -4.13 -3.31 -19.44
CA LYS A 82 -4.07 -3.18 -20.90
C LYS A 82 -2.83 -2.46 -21.41
N LYS A 83 -2.21 -1.63 -20.54
CA LYS A 83 -1.04 -0.81 -20.90
C LYS A 83 0.28 -1.35 -20.37
N ASN A 84 0.26 -2.13 -19.29
CA ASN A 84 1.50 -2.44 -18.54
C ASN A 84 1.66 -3.90 -18.13
N HIS A 85 0.65 -4.77 -18.33
CA HIS A 85 0.79 -6.18 -18.04
C HIS A 85 1.17 -6.94 -19.31
N THR A 86 2.36 -7.52 -19.32
CA THR A 86 2.89 -8.25 -20.49
C THR A 86 2.94 -9.76 -20.27
N LYS A 87 3.25 -10.20 -19.06
CA LYS A 87 3.31 -11.62 -18.68
C LYS A 87 3.22 -11.82 -17.18
N PHE A 88 2.87 -13.03 -16.79
CA PHE A 88 2.82 -13.42 -15.39
C PHE A 88 4.20 -13.33 -14.70
N GLY A 89 4.22 -12.89 -13.45
CA GLY A 89 5.44 -12.77 -12.66
C GLY A 89 6.40 -11.66 -13.12
N TYR A 90 5.92 -10.65 -13.83
CA TYR A 90 6.79 -9.63 -14.40
C TYR A 90 6.16 -8.24 -14.36
N LEU A 91 6.97 -7.26 -13.97
CA LEU A 91 6.75 -5.83 -14.17
C LEU A 91 7.94 -5.28 -14.95
N ASN A 92 7.66 -4.50 -16.00
CA ASN A 92 8.71 -3.87 -16.80
C ASN A 92 9.53 -2.90 -15.92
N PRO A 93 10.87 -3.06 -15.82
CA PRO A 93 11.72 -2.18 -15.01
C PRO A 93 11.69 -0.70 -15.39
N LYS A 94 11.18 -0.36 -16.58
CA LYS A 94 11.01 1.02 -17.04
C LYS A 94 9.72 1.67 -16.51
N GLU A 95 8.82 0.90 -15.91
CA GLU A 95 7.61 1.44 -15.31
C GLU A 95 7.91 2.28 -14.07
N LYS A 96 7.19 3.38 -13.94
CA LYS A 96 7.20 4.18 -12.72
C LYS A 96 6.23 3.58 -11.70
N THR A 97 6.67 3.52 -10.45
CA THR A 97 5.92 2.94 -9.34
C THR A 97 5.57 3.98 -8.29
N PHE A 98 4.54 3.70 -7.49
CA PHE A 98 4.17 4.58 -6.38
C PHE A 98 5.29 4.71 -5.35
N SER A 99 6.04 3.64 -5.09
CA SER A 99 7.18 3.63 -4.17
C SER A 99 8.29 4.58 -4.62
N GLN A 100 8.61 4.61 -5.92
CA GLN A 100 9.55 5.61 -6.46
C GLN A 100 9.04 7.05 -6.29
N LEU A 101 7.74 7.27 -6.39
CA LEU A 101 7.14 8.60 -6.18
C LEU A 101 7.21 9.02 -4.72
N LEU A 102 6.92 8.10 -3.79
CA LEU A 102 7.03 8.33 -2.35
C LEU A 102 8.48 8.58 -1.93
N ASN A 103 9.41 7.76 -2.43
CA ASN A 103 10.84 7.93 -2.17
C ASN A 103 11.34 9.33 -2.60
N LYS A 104 10.91 9.82 -3.78
CA LYS A 104 11.19 11.18 -4.23
C LYS A 104 10.62 12.28 -3.33
N LYS A 105 9.61 11.96 -2.52
CA LYS A 105 9.02 12.85 -1.54
C LYS A 105 9.64 12.70 -0.15
N GLY A 106 10.74 11.95 -0.03
CA GLY A 106 11.47 11.77 1.22
C GLY A 106 10.93 10.66 2.13
N TYR A 107 10.00 9.82 1.65
CA TYR A 107 9.58 8.66 2.40
C TYR A 107 10.65 7.57 2.37
N ALA A 108 10.96 6.98 3.50
CA ALA A 108 11.59 5.69 3.57
C ALA A 108 10.59 4.62 3.15
N THR A 109 10.98 3.72 2.26
CA THR A 109 10.09 2.75 1.63
C THR A 109 10.52 1.33 1.91
N LEU A 110 9.60 0.50 2.40
CA LEU A 110 9.85 -0.89 2.73
C LEU A 110 8.77 -1.77 2.11
N ILE A 111 9.13 -2.97 1.67
CA ILE A 111 8.19 -4.01 1.25
C ILE A 111 8.55 -5.34 1.88
N ALA A 112 7.55 -6.05 2.42
CA ALA A 112 7.69 -7.40 2.93
C ALA A 112 6.63 -8.33 2.36
N GLY A 113 6.96 -9.61 2.14
CA GLY A 113 6.05 -10.63 1.68
C GLY A 113 6.22 -11.05 0.21
N LYS A 114 5.12 -11.39 -0.47
CA LYS A 114 5.14 -11.93 -1.84
C LYS A 114 5.49 -10.84 -2.86
N TRP A 115 6.47 -11.12 -3.71
CA TRP A 115 6.94 -10.20 -4.74
C TRP A 115 6.25 -10.40 -6.10
N GLN A 116 6.61 -11.43 -6.80
CA GLN A 116 6.03 -11.86 -8.08
C GLN A 116 6.00 -10.79 -9.20
N LEU A 117 7.02 -9.92 -9.22
CA LEU A 117 7.17 -8.85 -10.22
C LEU A 117 8.51 -8.91 -10.97
N GLY A 118 9.21 -10.05 -10.90
CA GLY A 118 10.48 -10.32 -11.57
C GLY A 118 11.44 -11.09 -10.70
N ARG A 119 12.47 -11.68 -11.33
CA ARG A 119 13.40 -12.62 -10.67
C ARG A 119 14.64 -11.98 -10.07
N LYS A 120 15.08 -10.83 -10.60
CA LYS A 120 16.32 -10.20 -10.16
C LYS A 120 16.17 -9.60 -8.76
N ALA A 121 17.08 -9.92 -7.85
CA ALA A 121 17.09 -9.41 -6.49
C ALA A 121 17.17 -7.88 -6.39
N SER A 122 17.74 -7.21 -7.41
CA SER A 122 17.83 -5.75 -7.46
C SER A 122 16.52 -5.05 -7.83
N LEU A 123 15.52 -5.78 -8.33
CA LEU A 123 14.27 -5.16 -8.81
C LEU A 123 13.50 -4.38 -7.74
N PRO A 124 13.37 -4.85 -6.48
CA PRO A 124 12.69 -4.05 -5.47
C PRO A 124 13.33 -2.67 -5.29
N LYS A 125 14.66 -2.58 -5.25
CA LYS A 125 15.38 -1.29 -5.21
C LYS A 125 15.13 -0.45 -6.47
N ASN A 126 15.16 -1.06 -7.65
CA ASN A 126 14.87 -0.37 -8.90
C ASN A 126 13.45 0.21 -8.93
N PHE A 127 12.50 -0.46 -8.28
CA PHE A 127 11.13 0.01 -8.14
C PHE A 127 10.91 0.93 -6.94
N GLY A 128 11.97 1.35 -6.24
CA GLY A 128 11.94 2.40 -5.23
C GLY A 128 11.66 1.90 -3.82
N PHE A 129 12.00 0.66 -3.49
CA PHE A 129 12.00 0.19 -2.11
C PHE A 129 13.42 0.23 -1.56
N ASP A 130 13.62 0.97 -0.46
CA ASP A 130 14.91 1.09 0.21
C ASP A 130 15.28 -0.22 0.90
N GLU A 131 14.29 -0.87 1.52
CA GLU A 131 14.43 -2.16 2.18
C GLU A 131 13.36 -3.14 1.73
N TYR A 132 13.71 -4.43 1.75
CA TYR A 132 12.77 -5.47 1.38
C TYR A 132 13.07 -6.81 2.03
N LEU A 133 12.02 -7.54 2.40
CA LEU A 133 12.06 -8.93 2.86
C LEU A 133 11.02 -9.71 2.06
N LEU A 134 11.46 -10.39 1.01
CA LEU A 134 10.58 -10.96 0.00
C LEU A 134 10.74 -12.46 -0.12
N TRP A 135 9.62 -13.13 -0.36
CA TRP A 135 9.60 -14.49 -0.85
C TRP A 135 8.95 -14.51 -2.23
N GLN A 136 9.20 -15.59 -2.99
CA GLN A 136 8.68 -15.72 -4.35
C GLN A 136 9.14 -14.60 -5.29
N LEU A 137 10.44 -14.35 -5.32
CA LEU A 137 11.05 -13.46 -6.32
C LEU A 137 10.84 -14.01 -7.74
N THR A 138 10.58 -15.31 -7.85
CA THR A 138 10.33 -15.99 -9.12
C THR A 138 8.89 -16.47 -9.18
N THR A 139 8.35 -16.53 -10.37
CA THR A 139 7.23 -17.42 -10.68
C THR A 139 7.72 -18.85 -10.53
N SER A 140 6.96 -19.67 -9.84
CA SER A 140 7.12 -21.10 -9.73
C SER A 140 7.81 -21.73 -10.97
N GLY A 141 9.03 -22.01 -10.85
CA GLY A 141 9.83 -22.71 -11.80
C GLY A 141 11.11 -23.01 -11.08
N ARG A 142 11.37 -24.26 -10.78
CA ARG A 142 12.71 -24.69 -10.41
C ARG A 142 13.64 -24.10 -11.46
N ASP A 143 14.59 -23.29 -11.02
CA ASP A 143 15.73 -23.00 -11.86
C ASP A 143 16.44 -24.34 -12.03
N SER A 144 16.27 -24.92 -13.23
CA SER A 144 17.11 -26.02 -13.71
C SER A 144 18.46 -25.46 -14.07
#